data_c9760dca73c251f63b4ade3f38f8927e
#
_entry.id   c9760dca73c251f63b4ade3f38f8927e
#
_cell.length_a   1.000
_cell.length_b   1.000
_cell.length_c   1.000
_cell.angle_alpha   90.00
_cell.angle_beta   90.00
_cell.angle_gamma   90.00
#
_symmetry.space_group_name_H-M   'P 1'
#
loop_
_entity.id
_entity.type
_entity.pdbx_description
1 polymer ?
#
loop_
_entity_poly.entity_id
_entity_poly.type
_entity_poly.pdbx_seq_one_letter_code
_entity_poly.pdbx_strand_id
1 'polypeptide(L)'
;GGNPEDNPTLRTLIQKGRAANMPADNIDRAIKKGTGELDDGLVYEELSYEGYGPAGVGLIVKVLTDNKNRSASDLRNCFTKSGYNMAQQGAVSHAFQRKGLITLAADAATEDQLFELTLEAGAEEIEQDDGSWSITTDPGQFMNVVDALTNAGVEIQGSELTMLPDNYLPVTGKEHA
;
A
#
# COMPACT_ATOMS: atom_id res chain seq x y z
N GLY A 1 17.56 0.76 3.22
CA GLY A 1 18.32 0.41 4.44
C GLY A 1 17.48 0.54 5.70
N GLY A 2 18.06 0.15 6.84
CA GLY A 2 17.40 0.15 8.16
C GLY A 2 17.27 1.51 8.83
N ASN A 3 17.83 2.56 8.25
CA ASN A 3 17.70 3.92 8.79
C ASN A 3 16.41 4.57 8.28
N PRO A 4 15.47 4.96 9.17
CA PRO A 4 14.22 5.61 8.77
C PRO A 4 14.42 6.98 8.10
N GLU A 5 15.51 7.67 8.38
CA GLU A 5 15.81 8.98 7.79
C GLU A 5 16.09 8.89 6.29
N ASP A 6 16.73 7.79 5.89
CA ASP A 6 17.10 7.52 4.50
C ASP A 6 16.08 6.61 3.77
N ASN A 7 15.02 6.18 4.47
CA ASN A 7 14.02 5.24 3.96
C ASN A 7 12.59 5.70 4.30
N PRO A 8 11.96 6.50 3.42
CA PRO A 8 10.60 7.01 3.62
C PRO A 8 9.56 5.91 3.84
N THR A 9 9.67 4.80 3.11
CA THR A 9 8.77 3.65 3.28
C THR A 9 8.88 3.04 4.69
N LEU A 10 10.11 2.88 5.20
CA LEU A 10 10.34 2.41 6.55
C LEU A 10 9.77 3.39 7.60
N ARG A 11 9.96 4.68 7.38
CA ARG A 11 9.40 5.74 8.26
C ARG A 11 7.87 5.61 8.36
N THR A 12 7.19 5.48 7.22
CA THR A 12 5.74 5.28 7.18
C THR A 12 5.30 4.02 7.92
N LEU A 13 6.02 2.90 7.74
CA LEU A 13 5.71 1.65 8.42
C LEU A 13 5.93 1.75 9.94
N ILE A 14 6.97 2.45 10.39
CA ILE A 14 7.20 2.73 11.82
C ILE A 14 6.05 3.55 12.40
N GLN A 15 5.59 4.58 11.69
CA GLN A 15 4.46 5.39 12.12
C GLN A 15 3.18 4.56 12.23
N LYS A 16 2.88 3.71 11.23
CA LYS A 16 1.75 2.76 11.29
C LYS A 16 1.86 1.80 12.48
N GLY A 17 3.05 1.25 12.72
CA GLY A 17 3.29 0.38 13.86
C GLY A 17 3.02 1.07 15.19
N ARG A 18 3.48 2.31 15.35
CA ARG A 18 3.23 3.12 16.55
C ARG A 18 1.75 3.46 16.71
N ALA A 19 1.07 3.83 15.63
CA ALA A 19 -0.38 4.11 15.63
C ALA A 19 -1.20 2.87 16.03
N ALA A 20 -0.74 1.67 15.64
CA ALA A 20 -1.31 0.39 16.05
C ALA A 20 -0.85 -0.08 17.45
N ASN A 21 -0.23 0.79 18.26
CA ASN A 21 0.30 0.47 19.59
C ASN A 21 1.33 -0.67 19.63
N MET A 22 2.10 -0.86 18.54
CA MET A 22 3.19 -1.83 18.53
C MET A 22 4.33 -1.37 19.47
N PRO A 23 4.80 -2.22 20.41
CA PRO A 23 5.91 -1.89 21.28
C PRO A 23 7.19 -1.53 20.49
N ALA A 24 7.93 -0.53 20.97
CA ALA A 24 9.14 -0.05 20.30
C ALA A 24 10.16 -1.18 20.05
N ASP A 25 10.35 -2.07 21.04
CA ASP A 25 11.25 -3.22 20.91
C ASP A 25 10.87 -4.18 19.78
N ASN A 26 9.56 -4.31 19.50
CA ASN A 26 9.07 -5.14 18.39
C ASN A 26 9.33 -4.45 17.04
N ILE A 27 9.19 -3.14 16.99
CA ILE A 27 9.56 -2.34 15.80
C ILE A 27 11.06 -2.48 15.52
N ASP A 28 11.91 -2.27 16.52
CA ASP A 28 13.37 -2.40 16.39
C ASP A 28 13.79 -3.81 15.97
N ARG A 29 13.16 -4.83 16.56
CA ARG A 29 13.40 -6.23 16.18
C ARG A 29 13.01 -6.50 14.73
N ALA A 30 11.87 -5.97 14.28
CA ALA A 30 11.43 -6.12 12.90
C ALA A 30 12.39 -5.44 11.92
N ILE A 31 12.90 -4.25 12.26
CA ILE A 31 13.91 -3.54 11.47
C ILE A 31 15.19 -4.37 11.38
N LYS A 32 15.73 -4.81 12.50
CA LYS A 32 16.95 -5.63 12.57
C LYS A 32 16.82 -6.94 11.81
N LYS A 33 15.64 -7.56 11.85
CA LYS A 33 15.35 -8.76 11.06
C LYS A 33 15.33 -8.44 9.56
N GLY A 34 14.71 -7.35 9.16
CA GLY A 34 14.64 -6.91 7.77
C GLY A 34 15.97 -6.43 7.19
N THR A 35 16.91 -5.97 8.03
CA THR A 35 18.27 -5.56 7.62
C THR A 35 19.28 -6.69 7.66
N GLY A 36 18.89 -7.88 8.15
CA GLY A 36 19.80 -9.02 8.32
C GLY A 36 20.73 -8.92 9.53
N GLU A 37 20.49 -7.95 10.44
CA GLU A 37 21.29 -7.81 11.67
C GLU A 37 20.96 -8.89 12.71
N LEU A 38 19.75 -9.46 12.65
CA LEU A 38 19.40 -10.66 13.39
C LEU A 38 19.69 -11.85 12.47
N ASP A 39 20.80 -12.50 12.67
CA ASP A 39 21.27 -13.64 11.89
C ASP A 39 20.38 -14.87 12.18
N ASP A 40 19.19 -14.91 11.54
CA ASP A 40 18.35 -16.10 11.49
C ASP A 40 18.57 -16.92 10.20
N GLY A 41 19.55 -16.52 9.39
CA GLY A 41 19.93 -17.20 8.14
C GLY A 41 18.87 -17.08 7.03
N LEU A 42 17.81 -16.29 7.25
CA LEU A 42 16.72 -16.12 6.29
C LEU A 42 16.95 -14.88 5.43
N VAL A 43 16.95 -15.06 4.12
CA VAL A 43 16.97 -13.97 3.14
C VAL A 43 15.55 -13.80 2.63
N TYR A 44 14.96 -12.63 2.88
CA TYR A 44 13.63 -12.30 2.39
C TYR A 44 13.72 -11.63 1.01
N GLU A 45 12.89 -12.11 0.10
CA GLU A 45 12.69 -11.52 -1.23
C GLU A 45 11.28 -10.96 -1.34
N GLU A 46 11.16 -9.77 -1.93
CA GLU A 46 9.86 -9.18 -2.28
C GLU A 46 9.52 -9.58 -3.72
N LEU A 47 8.37 -10.21 -3.90
CA LEU A 47 7.88 -10.73 -5.18
C LEU A 47 6.47 -10.20 -5.44
N SER A 48 6.10 -10.13 -6.72
CA SER A 48 4.76 -9.77 -7.16
C SER A 48 4.20 -10.89 -8.04
N TYR A 49 2.96 -11.28 -7.76
CA TYR A 49 2.20 -12.24 -8.56
C TYR A 49 0.94 -11.57 -9.09
N GLU A 50 0.50 -12.02 -10.25
CA GLU A 50 -0.66 -11.47 -10.92
C GLU A 50 -1.70 -12.56 -11.14
N GLY A 51 -2.96 -12.18 -11.21
CA GLY A 51 -4.08 -13.11 -11.47
C GLY A 51 -5.38 -12.37 -11.73
N TYR A 52 -6.39 -13.14 -12.02
CA TYR A 52 -7.74 -12.64 -12.18
C TYR A 52 -8.65 -13.28 -11.14
N GLY A 53 -9.53 -12.45 -10.55
CA GLY A 53 -10.56 -12.84 -9.60
C GLY A 53 -11.96 -12.83 -10.21
N PRO A 54 -13.00 -12.68 -9.38
CA PRO A 54 -14.40 -12.62 -9.81
C PRO A 54 -14.60 -11.57 -10.89
N ALA A 55 -15.50 -11.82 -11.83
CA ALA A 55 -15.84 -10.93 -12.95
C ALA A 55 -14.63 -10.44 -13.79
N GLY A 56 -13.47 -11.11 -13.68
CA GLY A 56 -12.27 -10.71 -14.40
C GLY A 56 -11.50 -9.55 -13.74
N VAL A 57 -11.76 -9.27 -12.46
CA VAL A 57 -11.00 -8.28 -11.70
C VAL A 57 -9.53 -8.66 -11.65
N GLY A 58 -8.67 -7.74 -12.07
CA GLY A 58 -7.22 -7.90 -12.01
C GLY A 58 -6.71 -7.84 -10.56
N LEU A 59 -5.81 -8.75 -10.20
CA LEU A 59 -5.20 -8.84 -8.87
C LEU A 59 -3.69 -8.78 -8.98
N ILE A 60 -3.08 -7.91 -8.18
CA ILE A 60 -1.63 -7.88 -7.93
C ILE A 60 -1.40 -8.26 -6.48
N VAL A 61 -0.67 -9.36 -6.25
CA VAL A 61 -0.37 -9.88 -4.91
C VAL A 61 1.11 -9.67 -4.62
N LYS A 62 1.42 -8.77 -3.69
CA LYS A 62 2.78 -8.55 -3.19
C LYS A 62 3.08 -9.54 -2.08
N VAL A 63 4.22 -10.19 -2.14
CA VAL A 63 4.65 -11.23 -1.20
C VAL A 63 6.06 -10.94 -0.73
N LEU A 64 6.25 -10.90 0.57
CA LEU A 64 7.57 -10.93 1.20
C LEU A 64 7.81 -12.36 1.70
N THR A 65 8.82 -13.04 1.17
CA THR A 65 9.06 -14.45 1.47
C THR A 65 10.53 -14.82 1.53
N ASP A 66 10.83 -15.80 2.36
CA ASP A 66 12.12 -16.49 2.42
C ASP A 66 12.19 -17.68 1.43
N ASN A 67 11.05 -18.04 0.80
CA ASN A 67 10.96 -19.19 -0.11
C ASN A 67 9.94 -18.95 -1.23
N LYS A 68 10.43 -18.45 -2.35
CA LYS A 68 9.61 -18.14 -3.53
C LYS A 68 8.83 -19.34 -4.10
N ASN A 69 9.40 -20.56 -4.02
CA ASN A 69 8.75 -21.74 -4.57
C ASN A 69 7.53 -22.14 -3.72
N ARG A 70 7.67 -22.09 -2.39
CA ARG A 70 6.57 -22.31 -1.45
C ARG A 70 5.46 -21.29 -1.69
N SER A 71 5.78 -20.01 -1.70
CA SER A 71 4.81 -18.93 -1.91
C SER A 71 4.10 -19.01 -3.25
N ALA A 72 4.81 -19.32 -4.34
CA ALA A 72 4.20 -19.54 -5.65
C ALA A 72 3.22 -20.70 -5.66
N SER A 73 3.58 -21.81 -4.96
CA SER A 73 2.70 -22.99 -4.84
C SER A 73 1.45 -22.68 -4.04
N ASP A 74 1.60 -21.99 -2.91
CA ASP A 74 0.50 -21.63 -2.01
C ASP A 74 -0.48 -20.68 -2.70
N LEU A 75 0.02 -19.66 -3.39
CA LEU A 75 -0.82 -18.75 -4.17
C LEU A 75 -1.55 -19.46 -5.29
N ARG A 76 -0.87 -20.34 -6.05
CA ARG A 76 -1.53 -21.12 -7.11
C ARG A 76 -2.66 -21.97 -6.54
N ASN A 77 -2.43 -22.59 -5.39
CA ASN A 77 -3.46 -23.37 -4.70
C ASN A 77 -4.64 -22.47 -4.25
N CYS A 78 -4.39 -21.27 -3.74
CA CYS A 78 -5.43 -20.30 -3.37
C CYS A 78 -6.28 -19.93 -4.59
N PHE A 79 -5.66 -19.52 -5.69
CA PHE A 79 -6.39 -19.18 -6.92
C PHE A 79 -7.21 -20.36 -7.43
N THR A 80 -6.62 -21.56 -7.53
CA THR A 80 -7.29 -22.77 -8.02
C THR A 80 -8.47 -23.17 -7.14
N LYS A 81 -8.32 -23.12 -5.81
CA LYS A 81 -9.41 -23.44 -4.87
C LYS A 81 -10.58 -22.45 -4.97
N SER A 82 -10.28 -21.22 -5.31
CA SER A 82 -11.30 -20.18 -5.54
C SER A 82 -11.89 -20.22 -6.95
N GLY A 83 -11.48 -21.17 -7.80
CA GLY A 83 -11.96 -21.30 -9.18
C GLY A 83 -11.31 -20.36 -10.18
N TYR A 84 -10.19 -19.74 -9.82
CA TYR A 84 -9.46 -18.75 -10.63
C TYR A 84 -8.06 -19.24 -10.98
N ASN A 85 -7.35 -18.47 -11.80
CA ASN A 85 -5.99 -18.80 -12.22
C ASN A 85 -5.04 -17.62 -12.00
N MET A 86 -3.81 -17.94 -11.64
CA MET A 86 -2.71 -16.98 -11.71
C MET A 86 -2.43 -16.63 -13.17
N ALA A 87 -2.12 -15.39 -13.43
CA ALA A 87 -1.70 -14.88 -14.73
C ALA A 87 -0.18 -14.87 -14.86
N GLN A 88 0.31 -14.65 -16.08
CA GLN A 88 1.72 -14.37 -16.30
C GLN A 88 2.05 -12.94 -15.83
N GLN A 89 3.31 -12.73 -15.47
CA GLN A 89 3.80 -11.41 -15.11
C GLN A 89 3.56 -10.40 -16.25
N GLY A 90 3.03 -9.22 -15.94
CA GLY A 90 2.66 -8.21 -16.93
C GLY A 90 1.24 -8.32 -17.48
N ALA A 91 0.51 -9.38 -17.16
CA ALA A 91 -0.86 -9.57 -17.67
C ALA A 91 -1.88 -8.60 -17.07
N VAL A 92 -1.64 -8.15 -15.84
CA VAL A 92 -2.55 -7.27 -15.08
C VAL A 92 -1.88 -5.95 -14.74
N SER A 93 -0.60 -5.96 -14.42
CA SER A 93 0.13 -4.80 -13.89
C SER A 93 0.18 -3.60 -14.85
N HIS A 94 -0.03 -3.80 -16.15
CA HIS A 94 -0.10 -2.70 -17.12
C HIS A 94 -1.32 -1.78 -16.91
N ALA A 95 -2.35 -2.25 -16.20
CA ALA A 95 -3.57 -1.49 -15.87
C ALA A 95 -3.51 -0.89 -14.46
N PHE A 96 -2.31 -0.84 -13.85
CA PHE A 96 -2.11 -0.27 -12.53
C PHE A 96 -0.93 0.70 -12.53
N GLN A 97 -1.07 1.77 -11.78
CA GLN A 97 0.00 2.73 -11.53
C GLN A 97 0.41 2.71 -10.07
N ARG A 98 1.71 2.80 -9.82
CA ARG A 98 2.21 2.97 -8.46
C ARG A 98 2.01 4.41 -8.03
N LYS A 99 1.20 4.62 -6.99
CA LYS A 99 0.83 5.93 -6.45
C LYS A 99 0.98 5.96 -4.93
N GLY A 100 1.12 7.15 -4.38
CA GLY A 100 0.82 7.40 -2.98
C GLY A 100 -0.67 7.57 -2.80
N LEU A 101 -1.24 6.90 -1.81
CA LEU A 101 -2.64 7.04 -1.41
C LEU A 101 -2.69 7.48 0.05
N ILE A 102 -3.38 8.59 0.31
CA ILE A 102 -3.59 9.13 1.66
C ILE A 102 -5.09 9.23 1.87
N THR A 103 -5.58 8.69 2.97
CA THR A 103 -7.00 8.72 3.33
C THR A 103 -7.22 9.51 4.62
N LEU A 104 -8.25 10.37 4.62
CA LEU A 104 -8.64 11.21 5.75
C LEU A 104 -10.13 11.02 6.02
N ALA A 105 -10.57 11.32 7.25
CA ALA A 105 -12.00 11.41 7.54
C ALA A 105 -12.63 12.60 6.79
N ALA A 106 -13.92 12.51 6.47
CA ALA A 106 -14.63 13.56 5.73
C ALA A 106 -14.62 14.92 6.43
N ASP A 107 -14.55 14.92 7.76
CA ASP A 107 -14.54 16.08 8.64
C ASP A 107 -13.12 16.52 9.07
N ALA A 108 -12.08 15.86 8.56
CA ALA A 108 -10.68 16.18 8.90
C ALA A 108 -10.27 17.56 8.41
N ALA A 109 -10.76 17.98 7.25
CA ALA A 109 -10.54 19.30 6.67
C ALA A 109 -11.58 19.59 5.58
N THR A 110 -11.71 20.87 5.20
CA THR A 110 -12.52 21.26 4.03
C THR A 110 -11.76 21.01 2.74
N GLU A 111 -12.48 20.91 1.63
CA GLU A 111 -11.88 20.76 0.29
C GLU A 111 -10.86 21.88 0.00
N ASP A 112 -11.22 23.14 0.22
CA ASP A 112 -10.35 24.29 0.00
C ASP A 112 -9.05 24.18 0.82
N GLN A 113 -9.14 23.76 2.08
CA GLN A 113 -7.98 23.55 2.94
C GLN A 113 -7.07 22.45 2.42
N LEU A 114 -7.65 21.34 1.96
CA LEU A 114 -6.89 20.24 1.39
C LEU A 114 -6.16 20.68 0.12
N PHE A 115 -6.85 21.37 -0.78
CA PHE A 115 -6.22 21.92 -1.99
C PHE A 115 -5.05 22.84 -1.65
N GLU A 116 -5.25 23.80 -0.74
CA GLU A 116 -4.19 24.74 -0.33
C GLU A 116 -2.97 24.02 0.27
N LEU A 117 -3.20 23.02 1.13
CA LEU A 117 -2.13 22.30 1.82
C LEU A 117 -1.35 21.34 0.93
N THR A 118 -2.04 20.70 -0.03
CA THR A 118 -1.46 19.52 -0.69
C THR A 118 -1.09 19.74 -2.15
N LEU A 119 -1.67 20.74 -2.82
CA LEU A 119 -1.39 20.98 -4.24
C LEU A 119 0.08 21.37 -4.47
N GLU A 120 0.62 22.30 -3.69
CA GLU A 120 2.02 22.70 -3.77
C GLU A 120 2.98 21.59 -3.30
N ALA A 121 2.50 20.69 -2.41
CA ALA A 121 3.25 19.56 -1.92
C ALA A 121 3.28 18.39 -2.94
N GLY A 122 2.47 18.44 -4.02
CA GLY A 122 2.49 17.47 -5.11
C GLY A 122 1.35 16.46 -5.09
N ALA A 123 0.18 16.82 -4.54
CA ALA A 123 -1.03 16.04 -4.75
C ALA A 123 -1.47 16.11 -6.23
N GLU A 124 -1.88 14.98 -6.78
CA GLU A 124 -2.38 14.88 -8.16
C GLU A 124 -3.90 14.96 -8.22
N GLU A 125 -4.57 14.23 -7.33
CA GLU A 125 -6.03 14.19 -7.23
C GLU A 125 -6.47 14.23 -5.78
N ILE A 126 -7.60 14.89 -5.53
CA ILE A 126 -8.26 14.94 -4.24
C ILE A 126 -9.73 14.61 -4.50
N GLU A 127 -10.17 13.50 -3.96
CA GLU A 127 -11.54 13.02 -4.14
C GLU A 127 -12.22 12.80 -2.79
N GLN A 128 -13.52 13.02 -2.76
CA GLN A 128 -14.35 12.67 -1.59
C GLN A 128 -15.32 11.58 -1.99
N ASP A 129 -15.25 10.44 -1.30
CA ASP A 129 -16.14 9.32 -1.51
C ASP A 129 -16.54 8.68 -0.17
N ASP A 130 -17.82 8.30 -0.05
CA ASP A 130 -18.42 7.60 1.09
C ASP A 130 -18.00 8.10 2.49
N GLY A 131 -17.83 9.43 2.64
CA GLY A 131 -17.50 10.03 3.94
C GLY A 131 -16.01 10.01 4.28
N SER A 132 -15.14 9.88 3.29
CA SER A 132 -13.69 10.00 3.43
C SER A 132 -13.09 10.82 2.28
N TRP A 133 -11.92 11.43 2.55
CA TRP A 133 -11.08 12.03 1.51
C TRP A 133 -10.02 11.03 1.07
N SER A 134 -9.78 11.00 -0.23
CA SER A 134 -8.71 10.25 -0.88
C SER A 134 -7.80 11.24 -1.61
N ILE A 135 -6.51 11.24 -1.29
CA ILE A 135 -5.52 12.08 -1.95
C ILE A 135 -4.50 11.17 -2.62
N THR A 136 -4.33 11.32 -3.94
CA THR A 136 -3.33 10.58 -4.69
C THR A 136 -2.13 11.45 -5.02
N THR A 137 -0.96 10.83 -5.09
CA THR A 137 0.31 11.50 -5.38
C THR A 137 1.20 10.64 -6.27
N ASP A 138 2.13 11.27 -6.97
CA ASP A 138 3.31 10.54 -7.45
C ASP A 138 4.07 9.93 -6.25
N PRO A 139 4.65 8.73 -6.37
CA PRO A 139 5.43 8.11 -5.30
C PRO A 139 6.55 8.97 -4.74
N GLY A 140 7.16 9.82 -5.57
CA GLY A 140 8.24 10.73 -5.17
C GLY A 140 7.75 11.91 -4.32
N GLN A 141 6.48 12.31 -4.47
CA GLN A 141 5.88 13.41 -3.72
C GLN A 141 5.08 12.96 -2.49
N PHE A 142 4.90 11.65 -2.33
CA PHE A 142 4.06 11.07 -1.28
C PHE A 142 4.39 11.61 0.13
N MET A 143 5.67 11.60 0.51
CA MET A 143 6.07 12.07 1.83
C MET A 143 5.90 13.58 2.01
N ASN A 144 6.09 14.37 0.95
CA ASN A 144 5.89 15.81 1.02
C ASN A 144 4.42 16.15 1.36
N VAL A 145 3.47 15.42 0.76
CA VAL A 145 2.03 15.61 1.04
C VAL A 145 1.69 15.11 2.44
N VAL A 146 2.22 13.96 2.88
CA VAL A 146 2.03 13.46 4.25
C VAL A 146 2.56 14.46 5.28
N ASP A 147 3.75 15.01 5.05
CA ASP A 147 4.37 15.99 5.95
C ASP A 147 3.57 17.31 5.97
N ALA A 148 3.06 17.79 4.83
CA ALA A 148 2.23 18.99 4.75
C ALA A 148 0.95 18.85 5.58
N LEU A 149 0.22 17.74 5.43
CA LEU A 149 -0.99 17.44 6.19
C LEU A 149 -0.69 17.31 7.70
N THR A 150 0.37 16.59 8.05
CA THR A 150 0.76 16.36 9.45
C THR A 150 1.16 17.67 10.13
N ASN A 151 1.94 18.53 9.46
CA ASN A 151 2.37 19.83 9.98
C ASN A 151 1.19 20.80 10.15
N ALA A 152 0.16 20.69 9.33
CA ALA A 152 -1.09 21.44 9.46
C ALA A 152 -2.03 20.88 10.55
N GLY A 153 -1.69 19.75 11.19
CA GLY A 153 -2.49 19.11 12.21
C GLY A 153 -3.68 18.33 11.68
N VAL A 154 -3.70 18.00 10.38
CA VAL A 154 -4.74 17.16 9.78
C VAL A 154 -4.49 15.70 10.14
N GLU A 155 -5.51 15.02 10.68
CA GLU A 155 -5.41 13.61 11.06
C GLU A 155 -5.48 12.69 9.85
N ILE A 156 -4.42 11.90 9.63
CA ILE A 156 -4.31 10.93 8.55
C ILE A 156 -4.79 9.57 9.06
N GLN A 157 -5.85 9.02 8.46
CA GLN A 157 -6.36 7.67 8.77
C GLN A 157 -5.51 6.59 8.14
N GLY A 158 -5.03 6.81 6.92
CA GLY A 158 -4.18 5.87 6.20
C GLY A 158 -3.26 6.57 5.22
N SER A 159 -2.05 6.04 5.07
CA SER A 159 -1.10 6.51 4.07
C SER A 159 -0.23 5.37 3.60
N GLU A 160 -0.17 5.14 2.27
CA GLU A 160 0.63 4.06 1.72
C GLU A 160 1.03 4.30 0.26
N LEU A 161 2.13 3.68 -0.13
CA LEU A 161 2.48 3.50 -1.54
C LEU A 161 1.83 2.22 -2.03
N THR A 162 0.89 2.34 -2.96
CA THR A 162 0.10 1.23 -3.46
C THR A 162 0.02 1.21 -4.98
N MET A 163 -0.62 0.18 -5.53
CA MET A 163 -0.92 0.08 -6.95
C MET A 163 -2.39 0.45 -7.14
N LEU A 164 -2.65 1.59 -7.78
CA LEU A 164 -4.01 2.03 -8.10
C LEU A 164 -4.36 1.59 -9.52
N PRO A 165 -5.57 1.04 -9.76
CA PRO A 165 -6.00 0.65 -11.09
C PRO A 165 -6.39 1.88 -11.92
N ASP A 166 -6.14 1.83 -13.23
CA ASP A 166 -6.61 2.85 -14.17
C ASP A 166 -8.14 2.82 -14.33
N ASN A 167 -8.77 1.66 -14.07
CA ASN A 167 -10.23 1.49 -14.19
C ASN A 167 -10.74 0.54 -13.11
N TYR A 168 -11.96 0.82 -12.62
CA TYR A 168 -12.69 -0.02 -11.69
C TYR A 168 -13.76 -0.82 -12.41
N LEU A 169 -13.92 -2.11 -12.04
CA LEU A 169 -15.00 -2.97 -12.50
C LEU A 169 -16.05 -3.11 -11.39
N PRO A 170 -17.32 -2.82 -11.68
CA PRO A 170 -18.38 -3.08 -10.70
C PRO A 170 -18.61 -4.58 -10.56
N VAL A 171 -18.44 -5.09 -9.34
CA VAL A 171 -18.72 -6.50 -9.00
C VAL A 171 -20.00 -6.56 -8.20
N THR A 172 -21.02 -7.28 -8.71
CA THR A 172 -22.36 -7.35 -8.13
C THR A 172 -22.83 -8.78 -7.91
N GLY A 173 -23.70 -8.99 -6.92
CA GLY A 173 -24.35 -10.28 -6.71
C GLY A 173 -23.45 -11.38 -6.18
N LYS A 174 -23.54 -12.59 -6.75
CA LYS A 174 -22.78 -13.78 -6.33
C LYS A 174 -21.27 -13.69 -6.60
N GLU A 175 -20.84 -12.71 -7.35
CA GLU A 175 -19.44 -12.45 -7.68
C GLU A 175 -18.66 -11.83 -6.52
N HIS A 176 -19.37 -11.39 -5.47
CA HIS A 176 -18.78 -10.87 -4.22
C HIS A 176 -18.35 -11.95 -3.22
N ALA A 177 -18.65 -13.22 -3.48
CA ALA A 177 -18.46 -14.30 -2.52
C ALA A 177 -17.12 -15.03 -2.67
#